data_a31af1b0fc657d50dc7aa24c549db7e2
#
_entry.id   a31af1b0fc657d50dc7aa24c549db7e2
#
_cell.length_a   1.000
_cell.length_b   1.000
_cell.length_c   1.000
_cell.angle_alpha   90.00
_cell.angle_beta   90.00
_cell.angle_gamma   90.00
#
_symmetry.space_group_name_H-M   'P 1'
#
loop_
_entity.id
_entity.type
_entity.pdbx_description
1 polymer ?
#
loop_
_entity_poly.entity_id
_entity_poly.type
_entity_poly.pdbx_seq_one_letter_code
_entity_poly.pdbx_strand_id
1 'polypeptide(L)'
;TINKNDYLLESKNDYLLESKNDVFSSFLNILFSKEFQKSVYMNGDFESNINNKADRSLQIVKEVSILPPRNSLNDVATKYLLEPPFVLQMYGSDPKFISRFLNELIVAANNETIKRYTKIFELKTQYQINNLLSSINELKSQDQQKRLNRINELKSEYRIASQIGVKKNNLNLLNSIEISKNTIPDWYLLGEEGILLKLKELNNDDSISSNEEITVLEARIEKIKNYTFNLSGFNAFTLVSAAGIPEYPYKPNKKRIVILSFLSSLLLSIMLILSKELLLKGLGFSSKRK
;
A
#
# COMPACT_ATOMS: atom_id res chain seq x y z
N THR A 1 -9.69 -21.83 0.04
CA THR A 1 -10.36 -21.43 1.28
C THR A 1 -10.05 -19.97 1.52
N ILE A 2 -11.01 -19.10 1.16
CA ILE A 2 -10.96 -17.67 1.41
C ILE A 2 -11.03 -17.50 2.93
N ASN A 3 -9.98 -16.93 3.51
CA ASN A 3 -9.86 -16.75 4.94
C ASN A 3 -10.89 -15.72 5.41
N LYS A 4 -11.62 -15.97 6.50
CA LYS A 4 -12.62 -15.08 7.10
C LYS A 4 -12.11 -13.65 7.40
N ASN A 5 -10.79 -13.46 7.45
CA ASN A 5 -10.13 -12.16 7.60
C ASN A 5 -10.23 -11.26 6.34
N ASP A 6 -10.56 -11.84 5.17
CA ASP A 6 -10.74 -11.09 3.93
C ASP A 6 -11.92 -10.10 3.98
N TYR A 7 -12.98 -10.43 4.75
CA TYR A 7 -14.16 -9.57 4.92
C TYR A 7 -13.96 -8.40 5.90
N LEU A 8 -12.99 -8.50 6.82
CA LEU A 8 -12.72 -7.44 7.79
C LEU A 8 -11.98 -6.25 7.15
N LEU A 9 -11.31 -6.46 6.03
CA LEU A 9 -10.62 -5.43 5.27
C LEU A 9 -11.59 -4.58 4.41
N GLU A 10 -12.69 -5.16 3.95
CA GLU A 10 -13.64 -4.48 3.06
C GLU A 10 -14.75 -3.68 3.80
N SER A 11 -15.08 -4.01 5.04
CA SER A 11 -16.39 -3.60 5.57
C SER A 11 -16.45 -2.33 6.41
N LYS A 12 -15.35 -1.65 6.76
CA LYS A 12 -15.47 -0.52 7.72
C LYS A 12 -14.63 0.74 7.53
N ASN A 13 -13.66 0.78 6.62
CA ASN A 13 -12.92 2.02 6.35
C ASN A 13 -12.41 2.05 4.89
N ASP A 14 -13.31 2.32 3.95
CA ASP A 14 -13.04 2.38 2.49
C ASP A 14 -11.91 3.34 2.05
N TYR A 15 -11.36 4.11 2.97
CA TYR A 15 -10.33 5.12 2.65
C TYR A 15 -8.90 4.73 3.04
N LEU A 16 -8.70 3.63 3.79
CA LEU A 16 -7.38 3.32 4.36
C LEU A 16 -6.64 2.20 3.63
N LEU A 17 -7.36 1.33 2.93
CA LEU A 17 -6.75 0.14 2.31
C LEU A 17 -6.84 0.22 0.79
N GLU A 18 -5.72 -0.03 0.17
CA GLU A 18 -5.63 -0.30 -1.27
C GLU A 18 -6.27 -1.66 -1.56
N SER A 19 -6.71 -1.86 -2.81
CA SER A 19 -7.33 -3.13 -3.20
C SER A 19 -6.34 -4.29 -3.06
N LYS A 20 -6.83 -5.54 -2.95
CA LYS A 20 -5.97 -6.74 -2.96
C LYS A 20 -5.05 -6.77 -4.17
N ASN A 21 -5.52 -6.27 -5.31
CA ASN A 21 -4.76 -6.19 -6.55
C ASN A 21 -3.55 -5.24 -6.42
N ASP A 22 -3.70 -4.14 -5.66
CA ASP A 22 -2.60 -3.19 -5.44
C ASP A 22 -1.52 -3.80 -4.54
N VAL A 23 -1.92 -4.55 -3.51
CA VAL A 23 -0.99 -5.26 -2.62
C VAL A 23 -0.21 -6.30 -3.42
N PHE A 24 -0.90 -7.11 -4.22
CA PHE A 24 -0.26 -8.12 -5.06
C PHE A 24 0.64 -7.49 -6.12
N SER A 25 0.22 -6.42 -6.75
CA SER A 25 1.04 -5.66 -7.71
C SER A 25 2.29 -5.08 -7.05
N SER A 26 2.17 -4.57 -5.83
CA SER A 26 3.33 -4.10 -5.04
C SER A 26 4.28 -5.24 -4.71
N PHE A 27 3.76 -6.40 -4.30
CA PHE A 27 4.56 -7.61 -4.10
C PHE A 27 5.32 -8.01 -5.36
N LEU A 28 4.66 -8.06 -6.51
CA LEU A 28 5.30 -8.36 -7.79
C LEU A 28 6.39 -7.33 -8.12
N ASN A 29 6.11 -6.04 -7.95
CA ASN A 29 7.10 -4.98 -8.20
C ASN A 29 8.36 -5.14 -7.33
N ILE A 30 8.21 -5.52 -6.07
CA ILE A 30 9.34 -5.81 -5.18
C ILE A 30 10.08 -7.05 -5.69
N LEU A 31 9.36 -8.12 -5.97
CA LEU A 31 9.92 -9.39 -6.44
C LEU A 31 10.67 -9.24 -7.76
N PHE A 32 10.17 -8.37 -8.68
CA PHE A 32 10.80 -8.04 -9.96
C PHE A 32 12.02 -7.11 -9.82
N SER A 33 12.14 -6.39 -8.70
CA SER A 33 13.24 -5.44 -8.51
C SER A 33 14.59 -6.18 -8.48
N LYS A 34 15.44 -5.85 -9.42
CA LYS A 34 16.77 -6.42 -9.51
C LYS A 34 17.65 -6.04 -8.33
N GLU A 35 17.47 -4.83 -7.82
CA GLU A 35 18.15 -4.36 -6.62
C GLU A 35 17.72 -5.14 -5.38
N PHE A 36 16.41 -5.41 -5.26
CA PHE A 36 15.88 -6.23 -4.19
C PHE A 36 16.40 -7.66 -4.25
N GLN A 37 16.37 -8.30 -5.43
CA GLN A 37 16.93 -9.64 -5.63
C GLN A 37 18.40 -9.71 -5.24
N LYS A 38 19.18 -8.69 -5.62
CA LYS A 38 20.59 -8.55 -5.24
C LYS A 38 20.75 -8.41 -3.72
N SER A 39 19.91 -7.58 -3.08
CA SER A 39 19.98 -7.38 -1.63
C SER A 39 19.66 -8.66 -0.86
N VAL A 40 18.68 -9.43 -1.28
CA VAL A 40 18.35 -10.73 -0.68
C VAL A 40 19.51 -11.70 -0.81
N TYR A 41 20.14 -11.76 -1.99
CA TYR A 41 21.33 -12.60 -2.17
C TYR A 41 22.51 -12.18 -1.29
N MET A 42 22.77 -10.87 -1.22
CA MET A 42 23.89 -10.33 -0.42
C MET A 42 23.71 -10.54 1.07
N ASN A 43 22.48 -10.42 1.55
CA ASN A 43 22.14 -10.54 2.98
C ASN A 43 21.90 -12.00 3.41
N GLY A 44 21.59 -12.88 2.46
CA GLY A 44 21.39 -14.31 2.74
C GLY A 44 22.71 -15.06 2.92
N ASP A 45 22.64 -16.13 3.69
CA ASP A 45 23.80 -17.02 3.95
C ASP A 45 23.89 -18.09 2.86
N PHE A 46 24.05 -17.65 1.59
CA PHE A 46 24.07 -18.54 0.44
C PHE A 46 25.46 -19.07 0.08
N GLU A 47 26.52 -18.39 0.49
CA GLU A 47 27.89 -18.77 0.18
C GLU A 47 28.87 -18.42 1.30
N SER A 48 29.82 -19.36 1.55
CA SER A 48 30.89 -19.16 2.50
C SER A 48 32.06 -18.30 1.97
N ASN A 49 32.12 -18.01 0.67
CA ASN A 49 33.28 -17.35 0.04
C ASN A 49 32.93 -15.91 -0.40
N ILE A 50 33.29 -14.94 0.44
CA ILE A 50 32.93 -13.52 0.36
C ILE A 50 33.49 -12.82 -0.90
N ASN A 51 34.66 -13.28 -1.42
CA ASN A 51 35.38 -12.56 -2.47
C ASN A 51 34.69 -12.55 -3.85
N ASN A 52 33.79 -13.50 -4.14
CA ASN A 52 33.07 -13.59 -5.41
C ASN A 52 31.57 -13.24 -5.30
N LYS A 53 31.09 -12.83 -4.11
CA LYS A 53 29.67 -12.62 -3.86
C LYS A 53 29.07 -11.50 -4.69
N ALA A 54 29.81 -10.42 -4.92
CA ALA A 54 29.35 -9.28 -5.71
C ALA A 54 29.17 -9.60 -7.20
N ASP A 55 30.12 -10.27 -7.82
CA ASP A 55 30.07 -10.64 -9.24
C ASP A 55 28.97 -11.67 -9.51
N ARG A 56 28.84 -12.65 -8.60
CA ARG A 56 27.80 -13.68 -8.69
C ARG A 56 26.40 -13.11 -8.43
N SER A 57 26.27 -12.09 -7.59
CA SER A 57 25.01 -11.39 -7.38
C SER A 57 24.47 -10.74 -8.68
N LEU A 58 25.36 -10.19 -9.50
CA LEU A 58 24.99 -9.62 -10.81
C LEU A 58 24.55 -10.69 -11.82
N GLN A 59 25.14 -11.87 -11.76
CA GLN A 59 24.76 -12.99 -12.62
C GLN A 59 23.41 -13.56 -12.21
N ILE A 60 23.16 -13.79 -10.92
CA ILE A 60 21.90 -14.29 -10.37
C ILE A 60 20.73 -13.41 -10.75
N VAL A 61 20.91 -12.10 -10.63
CA VAL A 61 19.88 -11.11 -11.01
C VAL A 61 19.43 -11.22 -12.47
N LYS A 62 20.32 -11.66 -13.38
CA LYS A 62 19.99 -11.90 -14.79
C LYS A 62 19.25 -13.22 -15.01
N GLU A 63 19.45 -14.19 -14.14
CA GLU A 63 18.92 -15.56 -14.27
C GLU A 63 17.49 -15.71 -13.70
N VAL A 64 17.08 -14.82 -12.78
CA VAL A 64 15.71 -14.86 -12.22
C VAL A 64 14.74 -14.25 -13.22
N SER A 65 13.72 -15.00 -13.55
CA SER A 65 12.61 -14.57 -14.42
C SER A 65 11.25 -14.98 -13.82
N ILE A 66 10.25 -14.16 -14.10
CA ILE A 66 8.88 -14.45 -13.71
C ILE A 66 8.07 -14.60 -14.99
N LEU A 67 7.47 -15.74 -15.15
CA LEU A 67 6.60 -16.01 -16.28
C LEU A 67 5.18 -15.58 -15.93
N PRO A 68 4.50 -14.89 -16.87
CA PRO A 68 3.08 -14.60 -16.72
C PRO A 68 2.29 -15.92 -16.62
N PRO A 69 1.07 -15.86 -16.10
CA PRO A 69 0.20 -17.00 -16.05
C PRO A 69 0.05 -17.61 -17.46
N ARG A 70 0.32 -18.90 -17.57
CA ARG A 70 0.04 -19.63 -18.81
C ARG A 70 -1.36 -20.22 -18.68
N ASN A 71 -2.23 -19.86 -19.62
CA ASN A 71 -3.52 -20.53 -19.82
C ASN A 71 -3.29 -21.94 -20.38
N SER A 72 -2.57 -22.78 -19.64
CA SER A 72 -2.44 -24.20 -20.02
C SER A 72 -3.65 -24.93 -19.50
N LEU A 73 -4.66 -25.07 -20.32
CA LEU A 73 -5.89 -25.86 -20.08
C LEU A 73 -5.62 -27.34 -19.71
N ASN A 74 -4.37 -27.78 -19.78
CA ASN A 74 -3.98 -29.19 -19.60
C ASN A 74 -3.33 -29.50 -18.26
N ASP A 75 -3.11 -28.48 -17.40
CA ASP A 75 -2.51 -28.74 -16.10
C ASP A 75 -3.62 -28.91 -15.05
N VAL A 76 -3.76 -30.12 -14.51
CA VAL A 76 -4.81 -30.48 -13.54
C VAL A 76 -4.77 -29.56 -12.31
N ALA A 77 -3.56 -29.08 -11.94
CA ALA A 77 -3.39 -28.18 -10.81
C ALA A 77 -3.99 -26.78 -11.06
N THR A 78 -3.99 -26.29 -12.31
CA THR A 78 -4.51 -24.97 -12.66
C THR A 78 -6.02 -24.95 -12.91
N LYS A 79 -6.62 -26.13 -13.16
CA LYS A 79 -8.07 -26.27 -13.45
C LYS A 79 -8.97 -25.79 -12.29
N TYR A 80 -8.45 -25.78 -11.07
CA TYR A 80 -9.20 -25.38 -9.86
C TYR A 80 -8.84 -24.00 -9.35
N LEU A 81 -7.93 -23.28 -10.03
CA LEU A 81 -7.56 -21.92 -9.66
C LEU A 81 -8.43 -20.92 -10.46
N LEU A 82 -9.00 -19.96 -9.75
CA LEU A 82 -9.78 -18.86 -10.35
C LEU A 82 -8.92 -18.00 -11.29
N GLU A 83 -7.62 -17.92 -11.01
CA GLU A 83 -6.63 -17.23 -11.83
C GLU A 83 -5.38 -18.10 -11.97
N PRO A 84 -4.77 -18.16 -13.18
CA PRO A 84 -3.57 -18.95 -13.39
C PRO A 84 -2.39 -18.39 -12.58
N PRO A 85 -1.56 -19.25 -11.94
CA PRO A 85 -0.48 -18.84 -11.08
C PRO A 85 0.67 -18.20 -11.87
N PHE A 86 1.33 -17.21 -11.27
CA PHE A 86 2.63 -16.75 -11.71
C PHE A 86 3.70 -17.79 -11.39
N VAL A 87 4.63 -17.98 -12.30
CA VAL A 87 5.72 -18.93 -12.12
C VAL A 87 7.04 -18.19 -12.00
N LEU A 88 7.67 -18.27 -10.83
CA LEU A 88 9.01 -17.79 -10.59
C LEU A 88 10.01 -18.88 -11.00
N GLN A 89 10.94 -18.57 -11.90
CA GLN A 89 11.95 -19.50 -12.34
C GLN A 89 13.34 -18.88 -12.34
N MET A 90 14.33 -19.75 -12.14
CA MET A 90 15.74 -19.41 -12.23
C MET A 90 16.49 -20.57 -12.86
N TYR A 91 17.50 -20.25 -13.69
CA TYR A 91 18.39 -21.23 -14.28
C TYR A 91 19.78 -21.10 -13.67
N GLY A 92 20.43 -22.23 -13.44
CA GLY A 92 21.79 -22.30 -12.91
C GLY A 92 22.27 -23.73 -12.77
N SER A 93 23.51 -23.88 -12.34
CA SER A 93 24.17 -25.18 -12.20
C SER A 93 23.91 -25.87 -10.86
N ASP A 94 23.54 -25.10 -9.83
CA ASP A 94 23.28 -25.62 -8.49
C ASP A 94 21.78 -25.60 -8.16
N PRO A 95 21.08 -26.73 -8.28
CA PRO A 95 19.63 -26.79 -8.06
C PRO A 95 19.24 -26.60 -6.58
N LYS A 96 20.12 -26.95 -5.62
CA LYS A 96 19.86 -26.73 -4.19
C LYS A 96 19.90 -25.26 -3.84
N PHE A 97 20.91 -24.55 -4.34
CA PHE A 97 21.01 -23.12 -4.21
C PHE A 97 19.79 -22.40 -4.82
N ILE A 98 19.43 -22.76 -6.06
CA ILE A 98 18.28 -22.15 -6.77
C ILE A 98 17.00 -22.31 -5.96
N SER A 99 16.69 -23.53 -5.51
CA SER A 99 15.49 -23.81 -4.72
C SER A 99 15.45 -22.97 -3.44
N ARG A 100 16.55 -22.94 -2.69
CA ARG A 100 16.67 -22.17 -1.46
C ARG A 100 16.52 -20.67 -1.72
N PHE A 101 17.25 -20.15 -2.70
CA PHE A 101 17.21 -18.72 -3.03
C PHE A 101 15.81 -18.24 -3.47
N LEU A 102 15.12 -18.99 -4.33
CA LEU A 102 13.78 -18.64 -4.77
C LEU A 102 12.77 -18.64 -3.63
N ASN A 103 12.83 -19.61 -2.72
CA ASN A 103 11.96 -19.66 -1.56
C ASN A 103 12.24 -18.49 -0.59
N GLU A 104 13.50 -18.18 -0.31
CA GLU A 104 13.88 -17.05 0.52
C GLU A 104 13.50 -15.70 -0.13
N LEU A 105 13.65 -15.57 -1.43
CA LEU A 105 13.27 -14.37 -2.19
C LEU A 105 11.77 -14.08 -2.08
N ILE A 106 10.92 -15.10 -2.18
CA ILE A 106 9.46 -14.97 -2.03
C ILE A 106 9.11 -14.52 -0.61
N VAL A 107 9.70 -15.15 0.41
CA VAL A 107 9.47 -14.80 1.82
C VAL A 107 9.94 -13.37 2.10
N ALA A 108 11.12 -13.00 1.63
CA ALA A 108 11.65 -11.65 1.79
C ALA A 108 10.78 -10.59 1.09
N ALA A 109 10.30 -10.87 -0.12
CA ALA A 109 9.40 -9.96 -0.85
C ALA A 109 8.06 -9.79 -0.13
N ASN A 110 7.50 -10.87 0.44
CA ASN A 110 6.29 -10.79 1.25
C ASN A 110 6.51 -9.89 2.48
N ASN A 111 7.58 -10.13 3.22
CA ASN A 111 7.90 -9.34 4.42
C ASN A 111 8.12 -7.86 4.10
N GLU A 112 8.81 -7.55 3.00
CA GLU A 112 9.01 -6.16 2.57
C GLU A 112 7.69 -5.52 2.13
N THR A 113 6.82 -6.27 1.45
CA THR A 113 5.47 -5.82 1.09
C THR A 113 4.66 -5.47 2.33
N ILE A 114 4.60 -6.38 3.29
CA ILE A 114 3.90 -6.17 4.57
C ILE A 114 4.44 -4.94 5.29
N LYS A 115 5.76 -4.81 5.39
CA LYS A 115 6.42 -3.64 6.02
C LYS A 115 6.03 -2.32 5.34
N ARG A 116 6.00 -2.28 4.01
CA ARG A 116 5.58 -1.08 3.25
C ARG A 116 4.12 -0.74 3.53
N TYR A 117 3.22 -1.72 3.53
CA TYR A 117 1.81 -1.50 3.80
C TYR A 117 1.54 -1.07 5.24
N THR A 118 2.26 -1.64 6.22
CA THR A 118 2.22 -1.18 7.61
C THR A 118 2.58 0.30 7.69
N LYS A 119 3.69 0.68 7.06
CA LYS A 119 4.12 2.08 7.06
C LYS A 119 3.13 3.02 6.36
N ILE A 120 2.57 2.61 5.22
CA ILE A 120 1.54 3.39 4.52
C ILE A 120 0.31 3.55 5.41
N PHE A 121 -0.12 2.49 6.07
CA PHE A 121 -1.24 2.54 7.00
C PHE A 121 -0.98 3.51 8.17
N GLU A 122 0.17 3.43 8.82
CA GLU A 122 0.58 4.35 9.88
C GLU A 122 0.55 5.81 9.43
N LEU A 123 1.11 6.10 8.24
CA LEU A 123 1.12 7.45 7.68
C LEU A 123 -0.30 7.94 7.35
N LYS A 124 -1.15 7.12 6.75
CA LYS A 124 -2.55 7.46 6.45
C LYS A 124 -3.34 7.71 7.74
N THR A 125 -3.15 6.86 8.76
CA THR A 125 -3.77 7.01 10.08
C THR A 125 -3.35 8.32 10.74
N GLN A 126 -2.06 8.61 10.76
CA GLN A 126 -1.54 9.86 11.31
C GLN A 126 -2.08 11.09 10.58
N TYR A 127 -2.16 11.03 9.26
CA TYR A 127 -2.74 12.11 8.45
C TYR A 127 -4.21 12.34 8.79
N GLN A 128 -5.01 11.28 8.93
CA GLN A 128 -6.42 11.40 9.33
C GLN A 128 -6.58 12.01 10.73
N ILE A 129 -5.78 11.57 11.70
CA ILE A 129 -5.79 12.13 13.06
C ILE A 129 -5.46 13.61 13.01
N ASN A 130 -4.43 14.02 12.27
CA ASN A 130 -4.05 15.41 12.14
C ASN A 130 -5.15 16.28 11.51
N ASN A 131 -5.85 15.77 10.49
CA ASN A 131 -6.98 16.47 9.88
C ASN A 131 -8.13 16.66 10.88
N LEU A 132 -8.47 15.61 11.65
CA LEU A 132 -9.53 15.71 12.66
C LEU A 132 -9.14 16.69 13.79
N LEU A 133 -7.88 16.69 14.23
CA LEU A 133 -7.38 17.66 15.20
C LEU A 133 -7.44 19.10 14.67
N SER A 134 -7.11 19.30 13.39
CA SER A 134 -7.23 20.61 12.73
C SER A 134 -8.70 21.10 12.74
N SER A 135 -9.64 20.21 12.40
CA SER A 135 -11.08 20.53 12.44
C SER A 135 -11.55 20.87 13.85
N ILE A 136 -11.11 20.13 14.87
CA ILE A 136 -11.42 20.44 16.28
C ILE A 136 -10.88 21.81 16.67
N ASN A 137 -9.65 22.16 16.31
CA ASN A 137 -9.05 23.45 16.60
C ASN A 137 -9.79 24.58 15.90
N GLU A 138 -10.25 24.38 14.68
CA GLU A 138 -11.08 25.35 13.95
C GLU A 138 -12.42 25.57 14.65
N LEU A 139 -13.12 24.52 15.04
CA LEU A 139 -14.39 24.63 15.78
C LEU A 139 -14.19 25.35 17.12
N LYS A 140 -13.15 25.00 17.87
CA LYS A 140 -12.81 25.68 19.14
C LYS A 140 -12.54 27.17 18.91
N SER A 141 -11.83 27.52 17.85
CA SER A 141 -11.55 28.92 17.49
C SER A 141 -12.83 29.67 17.11
N GLN A 142 -13.72 29.05 16.35
CA GLN A 142 -15.00 29.63 15.97
C GLN A 142 -15.89 29.85 17.18
N ASP A 143 -15.98 28.90 18.10
CA ASP A 143 -16.77 29.03 19.32
C ASP A 143 -16.20 30.13 20.25
N GLN A 144 -14.88 30.21 20.36
CA GLN A 144 -14.22 31.28 21.09
C GLN A 144 -14.53 32.66 20.48
N GLN A 145 -14.50 32.78 19.15
CA GLN A 145 -14.83 34.02 18.46
C GLN A 145 -16.30 34.42 18.66
N LYS A 146 -17.23 33.47 18.56
CA LYS A 146 -18.65 33.69 18.85
C LYS A 146 -18.85 34.21 20.27
N ARG A 147 -18.16 33.57 21.25
CA ARG A 147 -18.19 33.99 22.65
C ARG A 147 -17.67 35.42 22.85
N LEU A 148 -16.52 35.77 22.25
CA LEU A 148 -15.98 37.12 22.31
C LEU A 148 -16.91 38.16 21.69
N ASN A 149 -17.52 37.84 20.55
CA ASN A 149 -18.50 38.70 19.91
C ASN A 149 -19.70 38.93 20.85
N ARG A 150 -20.23 37.86 21.47
CA ARG A 150 -21.35 37.95 22.39
C ARG A 150 -21.03 38.77 23.66
N ILE A 151 -19.80 38.63 24.20
CA ILE A 151 -19.35 39.48 25.32
C ILE A 151 -19.28 40.95 24.89
N ASN A 152 -18.83 41.25 23.69
CA ASN A 152 -18.76 42.62 23.20
C ASN A 152 -20.15 43.24 22.96
N GLU A 153 -21.08 42.44 22.41
CA GLU A 153 -22.48 42.85 22.28
C GLU A 153 -23.10 43.15 23.67
N LEU A 154 -22.97 42.23 24.62
CA LEU A 154 -23.51 42.44 25.98
C LEU A 154 -22.89 43.66 26.71
N LYS A 155 -21.59 43.91 26.48
CA LYS A 155 -20.94 45.13 26.99
C LYS A 155 -21.56 46.39 26.37
N SER A 156 -21.90 46.39 25.10
CA SER A 156 -22.54 47.49 24.41
C SER A 156 -23.97 47.68 24.96
N GLU A 157 -24.73 46.59 25.11
CA GLU A 157 -26.09 46.63 25.68
C GLU A 157 -26.11 47.09 27.14
N TYR A 158 -25.11 46.72 27.93
CA TYR A 158 -24.93 47.20 29.28
C TYR A 158 -24.79 48.73 29.35
N ARG A 159 -23.96 49.30 28.43
CA ARG A 159 -23.80 50.77 28.37
C ARG A 159 -25.12 51.47 28.03
N ILE A 160 -25.90 50.89 27.11
CA ILE A 160 -27.19 51.42 26.72
C ILE A 160 -28.16 51.39 27.91
N ALA A 161 -28.29 50.22 28.57
CA ALA A 161 -29.12 50.06 29.73
C ALA A 161 -28.78 51.05 30.89
N SER A 162 -27.49 51.24 31.12
CA SER A 162 -26.94 52.18 32.11
C SER A 162 -27.25 53.64 31.76
N GLN A 163 -27.10 54.04 30.52
CA GLN A 163 -27.38 55.43 30.05
C GLN A 163 -28.88 55.76 30.13
N ILE A 164 -29.76 54.81 29.90
CA ILE A 164 -31.20 54.99 29.90
C ILE A 164 -31.78 54.78 31.32
N GLY A 165 -30.97 54.20 32.27
CA GLY A 165 -31.40 53.97 33.66
C GLY A 165 -32.27 52.72 33.84
N VAL A 166 -32.19 51.76 32.93
CA VAL A 166 -32.94 50.48 33.05
C VAL A 166 -32.17 49.53 33.98
N LYS A 167 -32.41 49.60 35.26
CA LYS A 167 -31.67 48.82 36.30
C LYS A 167 -32.10 47.37 36.40
N LYS A 168 -33.42 47.09 36.28
CA LYS A 168 -33.99 45.77 36.53
C LYS A 168 -34.67 45.18 35.31
N ASN A 169 -34.81 43.90 35.33
CA ASN A 169 -35.42 43.06 34.31
C ASN A 169 -36.91 43.44 34.11
N ASN A 170 -37.32 43.63 32.87
CA ASN A 170 -38.69 43.98 32.45
C ASN A 170 -39.47 42.74 31.90
N LEU A 171 -39.05 41.51 32.28
CA LEU A 171 -39.62 40.25 31.76
C LEU A 171 -41.17 40.18 31.99
N ASN A 172 -41.72 40.86 33.00
CA ASN A 172 -43.16 40.89 33.27
C ASN A 172 -43.94 41.61 32.15
N LEU A 173 -43.32 42.50 31.38
CA LEU A 173 -43.95 43.16 30.23
C LEU A 173 -44.10 42.22 29.02
N LEU A 174 -43.24 41.17 28.91
CA LEU A 174 -43.29 40.19 27.83
C LEU A 174 -44.51 39.26 27.91
N ASN A 175 -45.06 39.03 29.09
CA ASN A 175 -46.22 38.19 29.26
C ASN A 175 -47.50 38.87 28.80
N SER A 176 -47.46 40.18 28.54
CA SER A 176 -48.62 40.99 28.06
C SER A 176 -48.54 41.36 26.58
N ILE A 177 -47.46 41.06 25.90
CA ILE A 177 -47.25 41.44 24.47
C ILE A 177 -46.76 40.19 23.72
N GLU A 178 -47.49 39.72 22.74
CA GLU A 178 -47.10 38.64 21.83
C GLU A 178 -45.97 39.06 20.87
N ILE A 179 -44.91 39.65 21.40
CA ILE A 179 -43.73 40.05 20.61
C ILE A 179 -42.69 38.91 20.66
N SER A 180 -42.25 38.48 19.48
CA SER A 180 -41.17 37.47 19.33
C SER A 180 -39.96 37.90 20.17
N LYS A 181 -39.52 37.07 21.14
CA LYS A 181 -38.36 37.31 21.99
C LYS A 181 -37.07 37.70 21.26
N ASN A 182 -37.00 37.42 19.97
CA ASN A 182 -35.81 37.68 19.16
C ASN A 182 -35.72 39.14 18.63
N THR A 183 -36.79 39.97 18.83
CA THR A 183 -36.83 41.35 18.36
C THR A 183 -36.57 42.37 19.44
N ILE A 184 -36.57 41.95 20.73
CA ILE A 184 -36.38 42.89 21.85
C ILE A 184 -34.92 42.78 22.33
N PRO A 185 -34.15 43.87 22.37
CA PRO A 185 -32.74 43.84 22.81
C PRO A 185 -32.60 43.39 24.26
N ASP A 186 -31.54 42.70 24.58
CA ASP A 186 -31.23 42.20 25.94
C ASP A 186 -31.16 43.33 26.98
N TRP A 187 -30.67 44.52 26.61
CA TRP A 187 -30.63 45.67 27.53
C TRP A 187 -32.00 46.10 28.06
N TYR A 188 -33.01 45.96 27.24
CA TYR A 188 -34.37 46.27 27.64
C TYR A 188 -35.01 45.17 28.52
N LEU A 189 -34.76 43.92 28.14
CA LEU A 189 -35.33 42.75 28.85
C LEU A 189 -34.66 42.51 30.20
N LEU A 190 -33.33 42.54 30.22
CA LEU A 190 -32.54 42.12 31.36
C LEU A 190 -32.14 43.28 32.28
N GLY A 191 -32.03 44.49 31.72
CA GLY A 191 -31.48 45.63 32.41
C GLY A 191 -30.00 45.46 32.84
N GLU A 192 -29.44 46.43 33.52
CA GLU A 192 -28.03 46.40 33.92
C GLU A 192 -27.67 45.14 34.73
N GLU A 193 -28.48 44.79 35.71
CA GLU A 193 -28.22 43.66 36.64
C GLU A 193 -28.19 42.30 35.87
N GLY A 194 -29.16 42.10 35.00
CA GLY A 194 -29.26 40.85 34.23
C GLY A 194 -28.14 40.70 33.20
N ILE A 195 -27.72 41.79 32.56
CA ILE A 195 -26.61 41.75 31.62
C ILE A 195 -25.28 41.47 32.33
N LEU A 196 -25.08 42.09 33.51
CA LEU A 196 -23.89 41.81 34.36
C LEU A 196 -23.79 40.35 34.77
N LEU A 197 -24.92 39.74 35.11
CA LEU A 197 -24.97 38.30 35.41
C LEU A 197 -24.59 37.45 34.23
N LYS A 198 -25.16 37.73 33.03
CA LYS A 198 -24.78 37.04 31.79
C LYS A 198 -23.31 37.22 31.41
N LEU A 199 -22.76 38.45 31.57
CA LEU A 199 -21.33 38.71 31.33
C LEU A 199 -20.45 37.93 32.29
N LYS A 200 -20.85 37.87 33.58
CA LYS A 200 -20.13 37.09 34.61
C LYS A 200 -20.17 35.60 34.28
N GLU A 201 -21.33 35.08 33.90
CA GLU A 201 -21.47 33.70 33.47
C GLU A 201 -20.60 33.38 32.29
N LEU A 202 -20.67 34.16 31.17
CA LEU A 202 -19.85 33.97 30.02
C LEU A 202 -18.34 34.14 30.29
N ASN A 203 -17.93 34.97 31.22
CA ASN A 203 -16.51 35.11 31.59
C ASN A 203 -15.99 33.96 32.47
N ASN A 204 -16.85 33.36 33.30
CA ASN A 204 -16.49 32.28 34.20
C ASN A 204 -16.69 30.88 33.58
N ASP A 205 -17.41 30.81 32.47
CA ASP A 205 -17.69 29.53 31.83
C ASP A 205 -16.48 29.07 31.00
N ASP A 206 -15.63 28.27 31.65
CA ASP A 206 -14.54 27.56 30.99
C ASP A 206 -15.04 26.38 30.12
N SER A 207 -16.34 26.16 30.03
CA SER A 207 -16.96 25.10 29.23
C SER A 207 -16.94 25.44 27.72
N ILE A 208 -15.74 25.49 27.14
CA ILE A 208 -15.55 25.43 25.67
C ILE A 208 -16.06 24.10 25.10
N SER A 209 -16.67 23.25 25.92
CA SER A 209 -16.72 21.83 25.62
C SER A 209 -18.11 21.23 25.43
N SER A 210 -19.17 21.99 25.33
CA SER A 210 -20.46 21.38 24.99
C SER A 210 -20.79 21.36 23.48
N ASN A 211 -19.80 21.54 22.64
CA ASN A 211 -20.00 21.34 21.21
C ASN A 211 -20.02 19.84 20.92
N GLU A 212 -21.21 19.29 20.71
CA GLU A 212 -21.45 17.89 20.41
C GLU A 212 -20.57 17.41 19.23
N GLU A 213 -20.31 18.29 18.27
CA GLU A 213 -19.48 17.99 17.10
C GLU A 213 -18.02 17.74 17.51
N ILE A 214 -17.47 18.51 18.44
CA ILE A 214 -16.10 18.28 18.96
C ILE A 214 -16.02 16.93 19.65
N THR A 215 -17.01 16.58 20.47
CA THR A 215 -17.06 15.30 21.18
C THR A 215 -17.10 14.12 20.21
N VAL A 216 -17.86 14.23 19.13
CA VAL A 216 -17.93 13.21 18.07
C VAL A 216 -16.57 13.06 17.35
N LEU A 217 -15.89 14.17 17.06
CA LEU A 217 -14.58 14.12 16.42
C LEU A 217 -13.51 13.52 17.35
N GLU A 218 -13.53 13.87 18.63
CA GLU A 218 -12.62 13.30 19.64
C GLU A 218 -12.84 11.79 19.81
N ALA A 219 -14.09 11.34 19.88
CA ALA A 219 -14.43 9.92 19.91
C ALA A 219 -13.97 9.18 18.64
N ARG A 220 -14.04 9.85 17.48
CA ARG A 220 -13.53 9.29 16.22
C ARG A 220 -12.01 9.15 16.23
N ILE A 221 -11.27 10.12 16.76
CA ILE A 221 -9.81 10.06 16.95
C ILE A 221 -9.44 8.89 17.84
N GLU A 222 -10.13 8.73 18.97
CA GLU A 222 -9.90 7.64 19.91
C GLU A 222 -10.12 6.28 19.25
N LYS A 223 -11.18 6.15 18.47
CA LYS A 223 -11.45 4.93 17.70
C LYS A 223 -10.34 4.63 16.69
N ILE A 224 -9.82 5.64 16.00
CA ILE A 224 -8.70 5.48 15.05
C ILE A 224 -7.42 5.08 15.78
N LYS A 225 -7.10 5.71 16.93
CA LYS A 225 -5.92 5.38 17.74
C LYS A 225 -5.96 3.95 18.30
N ASN A 226 -7.15 3.49 18.69
CA ASN A 226 -7.36 2.16 19.25
C ASN A 226 -7.42 1.08 18.15
N TYR A 227 -7.45 1.47 16.88
CA TYR A 227 -7.43 0.53 15.77
C TYR A 227 -6.01 0.02 15.55
N THR A 228 -5.76 -1.20 16.02
CA THR A 228 -4.49 -1.90 15.76
C THR A 228 -4.59 -2.65 14.43
N PHE A 229 -3.77 -2.25 13.47
CA PHE A 229 -3.64 -2.95 12.22
C PHE A 229 -2.77 -4.19 12.43
N ASN A 230 -3.42 -5.35 12.59
CA ASN A 230 -2.73 -6.61 12.80
C ASN A 230 -2.59 -7.35 11.47
N LEU A 231 -1.38 -7.31 10.91
CA LEU A 231 -0.99 -8.08 9.71
C LEU A 231 -0.39 -9.45 10.04
N SER A 232 -0.44 -9.91 11.29
CA SER A 232 0.03 -11.26 11.62
C SER A 232 -0.81 -12.30 10.87
N GLY A 233 -0.14 -13.07 10.01
CA GLY A 233 -0.81 -14.04 9.13
C GLY A 233 -1.31 -13.49 7.79
N PHE A 234 -1.11 -12.20 7.50
CA PHE A 234 -1.38 -11.65 6.17
C PHE A 234 -0.25 -12.05 5.20
N ASN A 235 -0.64 -12.55 4.04
CA ASN A 235 0.27 -12.82 2.94
C ASN A 235 -0.20 -12.05 1.71
N ALA A 236 0.73 -11.36 1.05
CA ALA A 236 0.47 -10.63 -0.19
C ALA A 236 0.16 -11.56 -1.38
N PHE A 237 0.36 -12.87 -1.20
CA PHE A 237 0.16 -13.90 -2.22
C PHE A 237 -0.24 -15.23 -1.58
N THR A 238 -0.75 -16.14 -2.38
CA THR A 238 -0.96 -17.55 -1.99
C THR A 238 0.07 -18.41 -2.70
N LEU A 239 0.93 -19.08 -1.93
CA LEU A 239 1.93 -20.00 -2.48
C LEU A 239 1.26 -21.30 -2.89
N VAL A 240 1.23 -21.61 -4.19
CA VAL A 240 0.67 -22.85 -4.72
C VAL A 240 1.65 -24.01 -4.51
N SER A 241 2.93 -23.79 -4.80
CA SER A 241 3.99 -24.75 -4.51
C SER A 241 5.32 -24.02 -4.26
N ALA A 242 6.10 -24.53 -3.31
CA ALA A 242 7.46 -24.06 -3.09
C ALA A 242 8.39 -24.51 -4.23
N ALA A 243 9.50 -23.79 -4.42
CA ALA A 243 10.52 -24.19 -5.37
C ALA A 243 11.16 -25.50 -4.92
N GLY A 244 10.93 -26.56 -5.70
CA GLY A 244 11.51 -27.88 -5.48
C GLY A 244 12.89 -28.03 -6.13
N ILE A 245 13.65 -29.02 -5.67
CA ILE A 245 14.90 -29.42 -6.33
C ILE A 245 14.52 -30.29 -7.53
N PRO A 246 14.87 -29.89 -8.77
CA PRO A 246 14.54 -30.69 -9.95
C PRO A 246 15.34 -32.01 -9.95
N GLU A 247 14.64 -33.11 -10.20
CA GLU A 247 15.26 -34.45 -10.31
C GLU A 247 16.17 -34.57 -11.55
N TYR A 248 15.84 -33.83 -12.60
CA TYR A 248 16.57 -33.88 -13.88
C TYR A 248 16.98 -32.49 -14.34
N PRO A 249 18.19 -32.35 -14.94
CA PRO A 249 18.63 -31.09 -15.50
C PRO A 249 17.73 -30.68 -16.69
N TYR A 250 17.26 -29.42 -16.68
CA TYR A 250 16.42 -28.85 -17.73
C TYR A 250 17.19 -28.65 -19.06
N LYS A 251 18.48 -28.36 -18.96
CA LYS A 251 19.40 -28.15 -20.09
C LYS A 251 20.78 -28.77 -19.77
N PRO A 252 21.54 -29.17 -20.76
CA PRO A 252 21.24 -29.19 -22.20
C PRO A 252 20.32 -30.33 -22.61
N ASN A 253 19.46 -30.09 -23.60
CA ASN A 253 18.61 -31.14 -24.15
C ASN A 253 19.47 -32.08 -25.05
N LYS A 254 19.89 -33.21 -24.46
CA LYS A 254 20.79 -34.17 -25.09
C LYS A 254 20.32 -34.60 -26.49
N LYS A 255 19.00 -34.80 -26.66
CA LYS A 255 18.41 -35.16 -27.96
C LYS A 255 18.63 -34.09 -29.03
N ARG A 256 18.46 -32.80 -28.68
CA ARG A 256 18.72 -31.69 -29.62
C ARG A 256 20.18 -31.55 -30.01
N ILE A 257 21.08 -31.76 -29.03
CA ILE A 257 22.53 -31.72 -29.30
C ILE A 257 22.93 -32.84 -30.29
N VAL A 258 22.44 -34.07 -30.10
CA VAL A 258 22.72 -35.19 -31.00
C VAL A 258 22.16 -34.92 -32.39
N ILE A 259 20.95 -34.43 -32.53
CA ILE A 259 20.35 -34.08 -33.84
C ILE A 259 21.17 -32.95 -34.50
N LEU A 260 21.53 -31.91 -33.75
CA LEU A 260 22.29 -30.78 -34.33
C LEU A 260 23.69 -31.19 -34.74
N SER A 261 24.38 -32.06 -33.96
CA SER A 261 25.70 -32.58 -34.34
C SER A 261 25.64 -33.51 -35.54
N PHE A 262 24.57 -34.31 -35.66
CA PHE A 262 24.36 -35.15 -36.87
C PHE A 262 24.13 -34.29 -38.11
N LEU A 263 23.25 -33.27 -38.05
CA LEU A 263 23.00 -32.37 -39.16
C LEU A 263 24.27 -31.58 -39.56
N SER A 264 25.04 -31.10 -38.60
CA SER A 264 26.27 -30.37 -38.87
C SER A 264 27.35 -31.26 -39.51
N SER A 265 27.48 -32.52 -39.06
CA SER A 265 28.42 -33.47 -39.67
C SER A 265 28.02 -33.85 -41.08
N LEU A 266 26.73 -33.96 -41.38
CA LEU A 266 26.20 -34.24 -42.73
C LEU A 266 26.47 -33.07 -43.67
N LEU A 267 26.22 -31.82 -43.22
CA LEU A 267 26.54 -30.62 -43.98
C LEU A 267 28.05 -30.51 -44.28
N LEU A 268 28.87 -30.78 -43.30
CA LEU A 268 30.32 -30.75 -43.45
C LEU A 268 30.83 -31.79 -44.44
N SER A 269 30.24 -33.01 -44.44
CA SER A 269 30.55 -34.07 -45.40
C SER A 269 30.19 -33.67 -46.84
N ILE A 270 28.98 -33.05 -47.02
CA ILE A 270 28.58 -32.55 -48.36
C ILE A 270 29.53 -31.47 -48.83
N MET A 271 29.92 -30.54 -47.97
CA MET A 271 30.84 -29.46 -48.31
C MET A 271 32.22 -29.98 -48.68
N LEU A 272 32.71 -31.01 -48.00
CA LEU A 272 33.99 -31.65 -48.35
C LEU A 272 33.93 -32.37 -49.71
N ILE A 273 32.82 -33.04 -50.02
CA ILE A 273 32.62 -33.70 -51.33
C ILE A 273 32.61 -32.65 -52.47
N LEU A 274 31.84 -31.57 -52.29
CA LEU A 274 31.76 -30.47 -53.26
C LEU A 274 33.10 -29.76 -53.43
N SER A 275 33.83 -29.51 -52.36
CA SER A 275 35.17 -28.87 -52.44
C SER A 275 36.15 -29.76 -53.13
N LYS A 276 36.14 -31.07 -52.90
CA LYS A 276 36.95 -32.04 -53.60
C LYS A 276 36.63 -32.06 -55.10
N GLU A 277 35.37 -32.01 -55.48
CA GLU A 277 34.94 -32.01 -56.89
C GLU A 277 35.35 -30.70 -57.62
N LEU A 278 35.23 -29.57 -56.93
CA LEU A 278 35.67 -28.27 -57.43
C LEU A 278 37.21 -28.19 -57.64
N LEU A 279 37.95 -28.71 -56.65
CA LEU A 279 39.42 -28.80 -56.73
C LEU A 279 39.89 -29.70 -57.90
N LEU A 280 39.24 -30.87 -58.08
CA LEU A 280 39.55 -31.78 -59.18
C LEU A 280 39.21 -31.16 -60.53
N LYS A 281 38.12 -30.41 -60.66
CA LYS A 281 37.75 -29.67 -61.89
C LYS A 281 38.67 -28.47 -62.14
N GLY A 282 39.08 -27.76 -61.07
CA GLY A 282 39.96 -26.57 -61.13
C GLY A 282 41.40 -26.92 -61.49
N LEU A 283 41.87 -28.11 -61.08
CA LEU A 283 43.22 -28.58 -61.41
C LEU A 283 43.34 -29.27 -62.78
N GLY A 284 42.29 -29.25 -63.60
CA GLY A 284 42.37 -29.72 -65.01
C GLY A 284 42.58 -31.22 -65.20
N PHE A 285 42.43 -32.05 -64.17
CA PHE A 285 42.38 -33.50 -64.29
C PHE A 285 41.09 -33.98 -64.92
N SER A 286 40.94 -33.70 -66.21
CA SER A 286 39.99 -34.40 -67.08
C SER A 286 40.45 -35.85 -67.22
N SER A 287 39.95 -36.73 -66.35
CA SER A 287 40.09 -38.16 -66.60
C SER A 287 39.27 -38.50 -67.84
N LYS A 288 39.92 -38.54 -68.99
CA LYS A 288 39.36 -39.24 -70.13
C LYS A 288 39.18 -40.71 -69.76
N ARG A 289 37.97 -41.10 -69.44
CA ARG A 289 37.54 -42.51 -69.41
C ARG A 289 37.47 -42.97 -70.89
N LYS A 290 38.35 -43.89 -71.28
CA LYS A 290 38.10 -44.83 -72.40
C LYS A 290 37.17 -45.92 -71.95
#